data_bc3fa0fc308dfa1979db28057d801cd5
#
_entry.id   bc3fa0fc308dfa1979db28057d801cd5
#
_cell.length_a   1.000
_cell.length_b   1.000
_cell.length_c   1.000
_cell.angle_alpha   90.00
_cell.angle_beta   90.00
_cell.angle_gamma   90.00
#
_symmetry.space_group_name_H-M   'P 1'
#
loop_
_entity.id
_entity.type
_entity.pdbx_description
1 polymer ?
#
loop_
_entity_poly.entity_id
_entity_poly.type
_entity_poly.pdbx_seq_one_letter_code
_entity_poly.pdbx_strand_id
1 'polypeptide(L)'
;MTKQITEEQIDLLVERLLNRVEKTNTHFLKSIGSSIKAIRELTPTQAHQLVQILKYGGNYDDIVRQIAKYTNMNIKDIDAIFEEYAKKDQMFYKRFYDYRNALFMPYQENMALQTQTMALANLTKQAMYNLTRSNAIGYTINGTFYNLKDTYNKLLDEALLNVGQGKETFDSAMTNILKQVGGSGLKTLDFENERSVRLDSMTRQYLKDGLRNLHNETQKIYGKEFDSDGVEISVHLNPAPDHELVQGRQFSNEEFEKFQNDQDAVSYTGILFPAISDETGHDRRSISEYNCYHTIFPIILGVSEPEYTNEQLQQIIDDNNKGFELDGKHYTNYEGTQMQRQLERRIREQKDIQILAKASNNEQLIGQTQRQISIYTDKYRQLSNLSGLPTKMKRMKVSGYKRKSVAKYNVDKVIRSNNEILKTTLKYDNIGLVLPKGTELESVRVIAGYQTSTPIKSITKLIKNNPSDKLLWQKKVGTIKGKYNNYEVHWYSNGDKEYYHKIKRVKKNES
;
A
#
# COMPACT_ATOMS: atom_id res chain seq x y z
N MET A 1 19.39 1.08 29.00
CA MET A 1 18.99 2.43 28.53
C MET A 1 17.58 2.38 28.02
N THR A 2 16.67 3.17 28.55
CA THR A 2 15.32 3.32 28.02
C THR A 2 15.43 4.05 26.69
N LYS A 3 15.11 3.36 25.59
CA LYS A 3 15.13 3.97 24.26
C LYS A 3 13.83 4.73 24.01
N GLN A 4 13.90 5.77 23.20
CA GLN A 4 12.73 6.46 22.69
C GLN A 4 11.77 5.47 22.01
N ILE A 5 10.47 5.83 21.95
CA ILE A 5 9.46 5.03 21.25
C ILE A 5 9.79 5.01 19.76
N THR A 6 9.98 3.81 19.22
CA THR A 6 10.29 3.61 17.80
C THR A 6 9.03 3.68 16.92
N GLU A 7 9.20 3.96 15.62
CA GLU A 7 8.09 3.90 14.63
C GLU A 7 7.37 2.54 14.65
N GLU A 8 8.09 1.44 14.87
CA GLU A 8 7.51 0.11 14.96
C GLU A 8 6.60 -0.04 16.20
N GLN A 9 6.97 0.54 17.32
CA GLN A 9 6.14 0.56 18.53
C GLN A 9 4.87 1.41 18.32
N ILE A 10 4.99 2.55 17.63
CA ILE A 10 3.83 3.38 17.24
C ILE A 10 2.91 2.59 16.30
N ASP A 11 3.48 1.89 15.30
CA ASP A 11 2.71 1.03 14.40
C ASP A 11 1.92 -0.05 15.14
N LEU A 12 2.50 -0.65 16.20
CA LEU A 12 1.80 -1.63 17.03
C LEU A 12 0.62 -1.03 17.81
N LEU A 13 0.77 0.17 18.35
CA LEU A 13 -0.31 0.85 19.09
C LEU A 13 -1.53 1.14 18.19
N VAL A 14 -1.30 1.54 16.95
CA VAL A 14 -2.39 1.90 16.02
C VAL A 14 -2.94 0.70 15.26
N GLU A 15 -2.26 -0.46 15.23
CA GLU A 15 -2.63 -1.63 14.43
C GLU A 15 -4.05 -2.14 14.74
N ARG A 16 -4.48 -2.09 15.98
CA ARG A 16 -5.82 -2.54 16.40
C ARG A 16 -6.93 -1.73 15.71
N LEU A 17 -6.78 -0.40 15.67
CA LEU A 17 -7.74 0.49 15.02
C LEU A 17 -7.73 0.28 13.51
N LEU A 18 -6.55 0.18 12.91
CA LEU A 18 -6.41 -0.07 11.48
C LEU A 18 -7.05 -1.39 11.05
N ASN A 19 -6.89 -2.45 11.82
CA ASN A 19 -7.53 -3.74 11.56
C ASN A 19 -9.06 -3.64 11.55
N ARG A 20 -9.66 -2.75 12.34
CA ARG A 20 -11.12 -2.52 12.30
C ARG A 20 -11.55 -1.80 11.03
N VAL A 21 -10.82 -0.76 10.61
CA VAL A 21 -11.08 -0.05 9.36
C VAL A 21 -10.98 -1.00 8.16
N GLU A 22 -9.96 -1.86 8.12
CA GLU A 22 -9.79 -2.87 7.08
C GLU A 22 -10.93 -3.91 7.09
N LYS A 23 -11.40 -4.33 8.27
CA LYS A 23 -12.56 -5.23 8.38
C LYS A 23 -13.83 -4.57 7.86
N THR A 24 -14.01 -3.27 8.11
CA THR A 24 -15.13 -2.48 7.57
C THR A 24 -15.07 -2.46 6.04
N ASN A 25 -13.93 -2.11 5.45
CA ASN A 25 -13.73 -2.17 4.01
C ASN A 25 -14.05 -3.56 3.45
N THR A 26 -13.54 -4.62 4.08
CA THR A 26 -13.81 -6.01 3.67
C THR A 26 -15.29 -6.36 3.71
N HIS A 27 -16.02 -5.91 4.74
CA HIS A 27 -17.46 -6.14 4.85
C HIS A 27 -18.21 -5.51 3.67
N PHE A 28 -17.88 -4.26 3.32
CA PHE A 28 -18.50 -3.59 2.17
C PHE A 28 -18.19 -4.26 0.86
N LEU A 29 -16.92 -4.59 0.62
CA LEU A 29 -16.54 -5.29 -0.60
C LEU A 29 -17.31 -6.61 -0.76
N LYS A 30 -17.49 -7.37 0.33
CA LYS A 30 -18.27 -8.62 0.30
C LYS A 30 -19.75 -8.36 0.06
N SER A 31 -20.34 -7.35 0.70
CA SER A 31 -21.75 -6.98 0.50
C SER A 31 -22.02 -6.60 -0.95
N ILE A 32 -21.20 -5.73 -1.53
CA ILE A 32 -21.29 -5.32 -2.94
C ILE A 32 -21.14 -6.53 -3.87
N GLY A 33 -20.14 -7.38 -3.64
CA GLY A 33 -19.90 -8.58 -4.43
C GLY A 33 -21.08 -9.56 -4.39
N SER A 34 -21.68 -9.76 -3.21
CA SER A 34 -22.86 -10.62 -3.05
C SER A 34 -24.09 -10.07 -3.77
N SER A 35 -24.28 -8.75 -3.74
CA SER A 35 -25.36 -8.08 -4.48
C SER A 35 -25.18 -8.27 -5.99
N ILE A 36 -23.96 -8.09 -6.51
CA ILE A 36 -23.64 -8.33 -7.92
C ILE A 36 -23.84 -9.80 -8.30
N LYS A 37 -23.49 -10.76 -7.43
CA LYS A 37 -23.77 -12.17 -7.64
C LYS A 37 -25.27 -12.40 -7.82
N ALA A 38 -26.09 -11.90 -6.91
CA ALA A 38 -27.55 -12.04 -7.00
C ALA A 38 -28.10 -11.46 -8.31
N ILE A 39 -27.61 -10.30 -8.75
CA ILE A 39 -28.03 -9.68 -10.02
C ILE A 39 -27.65 -10.56 -11.22
N ARG A 40 -26.46 -11.19 -11.23
CA ARG A 40 -26.00 -12.04 -12.34
C ARG A 40 -26.77 -13.36 -12.46
N GLU A 41 -27.36 -13.85 -11.40
CA GLU A 41 -28.17 -15.08 -11.37
C GLU A 41 -29.62 -14.87 -11.84
N LEU A 42 -30.03 -13.62 -12.11
CA LEU A 42 -31.38 -13.25 -12.52
C LEU A 42 -31.50 -13.06 -14.04
N THR A 43 -32.75 -13.17 -14.54
CA THR A 43 -33.06 -12.73 -15.90
C THR A 43 -32.89 -11.21 -16.03
N PRO A 44 -32.67 -10.65 -17.24
CA PRO A 44 -32.49 -9.21 -17.44
C PRO A 44 -33.60 -8.36 -16.80
N THR A 45 -34.85 -8.80 -16.86
CA THR A 45 -36.01 -8.09 -16.26
C THR A 45 -35.97 -8.11 -14.75
N GLN A 46 -35.67 -9.29 -14.15
CA GLN A 46 -35.52 -9.43 -12.71
C GLN A 46 -34.27 -8.67 -12.18
N ALA A 47 -33.20 -8.69 -12.97
CA ALA A 47 -31.99 -7.92 -12.64
C ALA A 47 -32.30 -6.41 -12.60
N HIS A 48 -33.10 -5.89 -13.56
CA HIS A 48 -33.51 -4.49 -13.53
C HIS A 48 -34.34 -4.15 -12.29
N GLN A 49 -35.29 -4.99 -11.91
CA GLN A 49 -36.09 -4.81 -10.68
C GLN A 49 -35.22 -4.84 -9.42
N LEU A 50 -34.28 -5.79 -9.31
CA LEU A 50 -33.38 -5.88 -8.16
C LEU A 50 -32.47 -4.66 -8.06
N VAL A 51 -31.99 -4.15 -9.20
CA VAL A 51 -31.20 -2.92 -9.25
C VAL A 51 -31.99 -1.74 -8.72
N GLN A 52 -33.28 -1.62 -9.07
CA GLN A 52 -34.14 -0.57 -8.53
C GLN A 52 -34.32 -0.73 -7.01
N ILE A 53 -34.52 -1.94 -6.49
CA ILE A 53 -34.62 -2.21 -5.04
C ILE A 53 -33.32 -1.83 -4.32
N LEU A 54 -32.14 -2.16 -4.88
CA LEU A 54 -30.85 -1.82 -4.32
C LEU A 54 -30.57 -0.31 -4.33
N LYS A 55 -31.04 0.42 -5.35
CA LYS A 55 -30.98 1.88 -5.42
C LYS A 55 -31.75 2.54 -4.28
N TYR A 56 -32.89 1.98 -3.88
CA TYR A 56 -33.77 2.55 -2.87
C TYR A 56 -33.50 2.10 -1.43
N GLY A 57 -32.37 1.46 -1.11
CA GLY A 57 -31.87 1.44 0.25
C GLY A 57 -31.59 0.09 0.92
N GLY A 58 -31.68 -1.03 0.24
CA GLY A 58 -31.60 -2.36 0.89
C GLY A 58 -30.33 -2.66 1.70
N ASN A 59 -29.18 -2.04 1.36
CA ASN A 59 -27.91 -2.28 2.06
C ASN A 59 -27.25 -1.00 2.64
N TYR A 60 -27.76 0.20 2.29
CA TYR A 60 -27.12 1.46 2.69
C TYR A 60 -27.18 1.68 4.21
N ASP A 61 -28.32 1.46 4.83
CA ASP A 61 -28.50 1.66 6.28
C ASP A 61 -27.68 0.69 7.13
N ASP A 62 -27.51 -0.55 6.66
CA ASP A 62 -26.61 -1.52 7.32
C ASP A 62 -25.16 -1.08 7.22
N ILE A 63 -24.76 -0.60 6.06
CA ILE A 63 -23.42 -0.05 5.82
C ILE A 63 -23.13 1.13 6.75
N VAL A 64 -24.06 2.10 6.84
CA VAL A 64 -23.93 3.27 7.72
C VAL A 64 -23.85 2.84 9.20
N ARG A 65 -24.69 1.88 9.62
CA ARG A 65 -24.63 1.33 10.99
C ARG A 65 -23.30 0.66 11.29
N GLN A 66 -22.74 -0.10 10.37
CA GLN A 66 -21.44 -0.75 10.55
C GLN A 66 -20.30 0.29 10.63
N ILE A 67 -20.32 1.34 9.82
CA ILE A 67 -19.34 2.44 9.92
C ILE A 67 -19.43 3.07 11.31
N ALA A 68 -20.62 3.49 11.74
CA ALA A 68 -20.82 4.12 13.04
C ALA A 68 -20.32 3.23 14.19
N LYS A 69 -20.61 1.92 14.13
CA LYS A 69 -20.14 0.95 15.12
C LYS A 69 -18.61 0.92 15.19
N TYR A 70 -17.92 0.79 14.05
CA TYR A 70 -16.45 0.72 14.02
C TYR A 70 -15.82 2.05 14.41
N THR A 71 -16.40 3.17 14.00
CA THR A 71 -15.94 4.52 14.38
C THR A 71 -16.03 4.72 15.89
N ASN A 72 -17.17 4.41 16.51
CA ASN A 72 -17.36 4.52 17.95
C ASN A 72 -16.38 3.62 18.73
N MET A 73 -16.11 2.41 18.26
CA MET A 73 -15.09 1.54 18.86
C MET A 73 -13.68 2.11 18.76
N ASN A 74 -13.35 2.73 17.63
CA ASN A 74 -12.04 3.36 17.45
C ASN A 74 -11.88 4.60 18.34
N ILE A 75 -12.89 5.44 18.43
CA ILE A 75 -12.89 6.64 19.28
C ILE A 75 -12.64 6.28 20.75
N LYS A 76 -13.25 5.21 21.25
CA LYS A 76 -13.03 4.74 22.62
C LYS A 76 -11.59 4.28 22.91
N ASP A 77 -10.93 3.73 21.92
CA ASP A 77 -9.56 3.20 22.12
C ASP A 77 -8.48 4.29 21.99
N ILE A 78 -8.80 5.45 21.41
CA ILE A 78 -7.81 6.54 21.22
C ILE A 78 -7.27 7.03 22.55
N ASP A 79 -8.11 7.25 23.54
CA ASP A 79 -7.68 7.72 24.87
C ASP A 79 -6.64 6.75 25.48
N ALA A 80 -6.93 5.45 25.44
CA ALA A 80 -6.01 4.43 25.97
C ALA A 80 -4.68 4.38 25.21
N ILE A 81 -4.70 4.56 23.89
CA ILE A 81 -3.49 4.59 23.05
C ILE A 81 -2.63 5.81 23.39
N PHE A 82 -3.25 6.98 23.52
CA PHE A 82 -2.55 8.22 23.85
C PHE A 82 -1.96 8.19 25.25
N GLU A 83 -2.71 7.68 26.21
CA GLU A 83 -2.22 7.48 27.57
C GLU A 83 -1.05 6.48 27.64
N GLU A 84 -1.15 5.33 26.95
CA GLU A 84 -0.09 4.35 26.86
C GLU A 84 1.17 4.94 26.21
N TYR A 85 1.00 5.74 25.16
CA TYR A 85 2.07 6.43 24.48
C TYR A 85 2.76 7.44 25.44
N ALA A 86 1.98 8.32 26.08
CA ALA A 86 2.52 9.32 27.01
C ALA A 86 3.31 8.68 28.17
N LYS A 87 2.78 7.59 28.75
CA LYS A 87 3.50 6.83 29.80
C LYS A 87 4.82 6.23 29.32
N LYS A 88 4.89 5.77 28.10
CA LYS A 88 6.14 5.23 27.51
C LYS A 88 7.12 6.35 27.17
N ASP A 89 6.62 7.43 26.59
CA ASP A 89 7.43 8.56 26.13
C ASP A 89 8.11 9.27 27.32
N GLN A 90 7.38 9.55 28.38
CA GLN A 90 7.93 10.17 29.59
C GLN A 90 9.10 9.37 30.22
N MET A 91 9.09 8.04 30.11
CA MET A 91 10.14 7.20 30.68
C MET A 91 11.53 7.44 30.04
N PHE A 92 11.55 8.00 28.83
CA PHE A 92 12.78 8.45 28.21
C PHE A 92 13.44 9.58 29.03
N TYR A 93 12.65 10.49 29.61
CA TYR A 93 13.11 11.64 30.37
C TYR A 93 13.49 11.32 31.80
N LYS A 94 12.96 10.23 32.37
CA LYS A 94 13.27 9.82 33.75
C LYS A 94 14.75 9.81 34.03
N ARG A 95 15.60 9.39 33.07
CA ARG A 95 17.06 9.38 33.20
C ARG A 95 17.67 10.77 33.46
N PHE A 96 17.09 11.84 32.95
CA PHE A 96 17.61 13.21 33.16
C PHE A 96 17.28 13.68 34.57
N TYR A 97 16.12 13.31 35.11
CA TYR A 97 15.79 13.55 36.54
C TYR A 97 16.71 12.74 37.45
N ASP A 98 16.93 11.48 37.13
CA ASP A 98 17.85 10.61 37.88
C ASP A 98 19.29 11.20 37.88
N TYR A 99 19.77 11.69 36.74
CA TYR A 99 21.07 12.34 36.61
C TYR A 99 21.20 13.63 37.45
N ARG A 100 20.15 14.45 37.47
CA ARG A 100 20.11 15.70 38.26
C ARG A 100 19.72 15.50 39.71
N ASN A 101 19.47 14.27 40.14
CA ASN A 101 18.90 13.94 41.45
C ASN A 101 17.62 14.75 41.74
N ALA A 102 16.79 14.97 40.72
CA ALA A 102 15.54 15.70 40.75
C ALA A 102 14.33 14.75 40.89
N LEU A 103 13.24 15.24 41.43
CA LEU A 103 12.02 14.45 41.56
C LEU A 103 11.32 14.27 40.21
N PHE A 104 11.29 13.03 39.70
CA PHE A 104 10.53 12.66 38.54
C PHE A 104 9.04 12.50 38.91
N MET A 105 8.17 13.23 38.22
CA MET A 105 6.70 13.14 38.39
C MET A 105 6.12 12.13 37.40
N PRO A 106 5.64 10.96 37.86
CA PRO A 106 5.01 9.97 37.00
C PRO A 106 3.74 10.52 36.31
N TYR A 107 3.34 9.95 35.18
CA TYR A 107 2.15 10.37 34.42
C TYR A 107 0.90 10.54 35.28
N GLN A 108 0.68 9.62 36.24
CA GLN A 108 -0.48 9.64 37.11
C GLN A 108 -0.54 10.86 38.04
N GLU A 109 0.60 11.51 38.30
CA GLU A 109 0.72 12.68 39.15
C GLU A 109 0.97 13.96 38.35
N ASN A 110 1.36 13.83 37.06
CA ASN A 110 1.64 14.96 36.17
C ASN A 110 0.37 15.48 35.48
N MET A 111 -0.32 16.42 36.12
CA MET A 111 -1.55 17.02 35.63
C MET A 111 -1.37 17.75 34.29
N ALA A 112 -0.22 18.38 34.04
CA ALA A 112 0.07 19.07 32.80
C ALA A 112 0.13 18.07 31.62
N LEU A 113 0.90 16.99 31.79
CA LEU A 113 1.01 15.94 30.77
C LEU A 113 -0.31 15.21 30.53
N GLN A 114 -1.10 14.95 31.58
CA GLN A 114 -2.43 14.34 31.43
C GLN A 114 -3.37 15.26 30.65
N THR A 115 -3.41 16.56 30.97
CA THR A 115 -4.26 17.55 30.29
C THR A 115 -3.90 17.62 28.81
N GLN A 116 -2.62 17.70 28.46
CA GLN A 116 -2.14 17.73 27.09
C GLN A 116 -2.47 16.44 26.34
N THR A 117 -2.26 15.29 26.98
CA THR A 117 -2.60 13.98 26.41
C THR A 117 -4.09 13.90 26.06
N MET A 118 -4.97 14.32 26.96
CA MET A 118 -6.43 14.34 26.72
C MET A 118 -6.82 15.34 25.62
N ALA A 119 -6.20 16.53 25.58
CA ALA A 119 -6.49 17.53 24.55
C ALA A 119 -6.16 16.99 23.13
N LEU A 120 -5.00 16.41 22.94
CA LEU A 120 -4.56 15.85 21.65
C LEU A 120 -5.33 14.58 21.28
N ALA A 121 -5.66 13.72 22.25
CA ALA A 121 -6.56 12.59 22.03
C ALA A 121 -7.94 13.08 21.55
N ASN A 122 -8.50 14.15 22.12
CA ASN A 122 -9.77 14.72 21.70
C ASN A 122 -9.72 15.29 20.28
N LEU A 123 -8.66 15.99 19.90
CA LEU A 123 -8.47 16.46 18.52
C LEU A 123 -8.41 15.29 17.54
N THR A 124 -7.68 14.24 17.87
CA THR A 124 -7.58 13.03 17.06
C THR A 124 -8.94 12.31 16.93
N LYS A 125 -9.74 12.26 18.03
CA LYS A 125 -11.11 11.72 18.00
C LYS A 125 -12.02 12.51 17.07
N GLN A 126 -11.95 13.84 17.11
CA GLN A 126 -12.72 14.71 16.20
C GLN A 126 -12.35 14.49 14.74
N ALA A 127 -11.04 14.41 14.43
CA ALA A 127 -10.56 14.10 13.09
C ALA A 127 -11.09 12.72 12.64
N MET A 128 -10.99 11.70 13.44
CA MET A 128 -11.53 10.36 13.14
C MET A 128 -13.04 10.36 12.92
N TYR A 129 -13.79 11.14 13.70
CA TYR A 129 -15.23 11.30 13.48
C TYR A 129 -15.52 11.96 12.13
N ASN A 130 -14.79 13.01 11.76
CA ASN A 130 -14.94 13.70 10.48
C ASN A 130 -14.67 12.78 9.29
N LEU A 131 -13.60 11.94 9.37
CA LEU A 131 -13.28 10.96 8.33
C LEU A 131 -14.40 9.95 8.06
N THR A 132 -15.25 9.69 9.04
CA THR A 132 -16.26 8.62 8.98
C THR A 132 -17.68 9.15 8.83
N ARG A 133 -17.87 10.45 8.57
CA ARG A 133 -19.19 11.01 8.25
C ARG A 133 -19.75 10.37 6.98
N SER A 134 -21.06 10.22 6.90
CA SER A 134 -21.75 9.54 5.79
C SER A 134 -21.49 10.16 4.43
N ASN A 135 -21.29 11.48 4.37
CA ASN A 135 -20.96 12.22 3.13
C ASN A 135 -19.46 12.21 2.82
N ALA A 136 -18.60 11.91 3.78
CA ALA A 136 -17.14 11.84 3.59
C ALA A 136 -16.67 10.48 3.10
N ILE A 137 -17.41 9.40 3.33
CA ILE A 137 -17.02 8.05 2.95
C ILE A 137 -17.64 7.65 1.62
N GLY A 138 -16.82 7.06 0.74
CA GLY A 138 -17.27 6.62 -0.58
C GLY A 138 -16.19 5.95 -1.40
N TYR A 139 -16.35 6.04 -2.71
CA TYR A 139 -15.43 5.47 -3.69
C TYR A 139 -15.12 6.49 -4.79
N THR A 140 -13.93 6.38 -5.38
CA THR A 140 -13.58 7.15 -6.59
C THR A 140 -13.84 6.30 -7.81
N ILE A 141 -14.71 6.78 -8.69
CA ILE A 141 -15.11 6.15 -9.94
C ILE A 141 -14.72 7.07 -11.08
N ASN A 142 -13.91 6.58 -12.01
CA ASN A 142 -13.40 7.37 -13.15
C ASN A 142 -12.79 8.73 -12.74
N GLY A 143 -12.06 8.76 -11.60
CA GLY A 143 -11.40 9.97 -11.09
C GLY A 143 -12.28 10.87 -10.21
N THR A 144 -13.59 10.65 -10.15
CA THR A 144 -14.52 11.43 -9.35
C THR A 144 -14.91 10.69 -8.07
N PHE A 145 -14.87 11.39 -6.94
CA PHE A 145 -15.34 10.84 -5.67
C PHE A 145 -16.88 10.91 -5.59
N TYR A 146 -17.47 9.79 -5.18
CA TYR A 146 -18.89 9.68 -4.86
C TYR A 146 -19.04 9.13 -3.44
N ASN A 147 -19.90 9.71 -2.63
CA ASN A 147 -20.25 9.14 -1.33
C ASN A 147 -20.90 7.76 -1.52
N LEU A 148 -21.06 6.98 -0.45
CA LEU A 148 -21.55 5.60 -0.55
C LEU A 148 -22.90 5.48 -1.25
N LYS A 149 -23.84 6.38 -0.97
CA LYS A 149 -25.19 6.38 -1.56
C LYS A 149 -25.13 6.65 -3.07
N ASP A 150 -24.39 7.68 -3.44
CA ASP A 150 -24.28 8.10 -4.85
C ASP A 150 -23.43 7.13 -5.67
N THR A 151 -22.44 6.46 -5.03
CA THR A 151 -21.65 5.40 -5.69
C THR A 151 -22.52 4.29 -6.22
N TYR A 152 -23.45 3.78 -5.42
CA TYR A 152 -24.35 2.71 -5.85
C TYR A 152 -25.22 3.15 -7.04
N ASN A 153 -25.85 4.32 -6.93
CA ASN A 153 -26.69 4.86 -7.98
C ASN A 153 -25.88 5.03 -9.28
N LYS A 154 -24.72 5.68 -9.20
CA LYS A 154 -23.86 5.96 -10.35
C LYS A 154 -23.40 4.71 -11.09
N LEU A 155 -22.88 3.73 -10.36
CA LEU A 155 -22.35 2.49 -10.94
C LEU A 155 -23.43 1.67 -11.62
N LEU A 156 -24.62 1.56 -10.99
CA LEU A 156 -25.71 0.77 -11.53
C LEU A 156 -26.37 1.46 -12.73
N ASP A 157 -26.52 2.79 -12.71
CA ASP A 157 -27.07 3.54 -13.83
C ASP A 157 -26.16 3.48 -15.05
N GLU A 158 -24.84 3.67 -14.86
CA GLU A 158 -23.86 3.58 -15.94
C GLU A 158 -23.83 2.18 -16.57
N ALA A 159 -23.86 1.13 -15.73
CA ALA A 159 -23.88 -0.25 -16.22
C ALA A 159 -25.16 -0.56 -17.00
N LEU A 160 -26.34 -0.17 -16.50
CA LEU A 160 -27.60 -0.39 -17.19
C LEU A 160 -27.68 0.39 -18.50
N LEU A 161 -27.19 1.64 -18.50
CA LEU A 161 -27.15 2.47 -19.72
C LEU A 161 -26.26 1.84 -20.79
N ASN A 162 -25.04 1.40 -20.43
CA ASN A 162 -24.10 0.78 -21.35
C ASN A 162 -24.64 -0.54 -21.92
N VAL A 163 -25.27 -1.36 -21.10
CA VAL A 163 -25.91 -2.60 -21.54
C VAL A 163 -27.12 -2.31 -22.43
N GLY A 164 -27.97 -1.36 -22.03
CA GLY A 164 -29.16 -0.97 -22.81
C GLY A 164 -28.83 -0.35 -24.20
N GLN A 165 -27.69 0.33 -24.31
CA GLN A 165 -27.16 0.86 -25.55
C GLN A 165 -26.35 -0.17 -26.38
N GLY A 166 -26.22 -1.41 -25.90
CA GLY A 166 -25.44 -2.46 -26.58
C GLY A 166 -23.92 -2.22 -26.60
N LYS A 167 -23.41 -1.28 -25.80
CA LYS A 167 -21.97 -0.97 -25.75
C LYS A 167 -21.16 -2.08 -25.08
N GLU A 168 -21.75 -2.78 -24.12
CA GLU A 168 -21.12 -3.90 -23.43
C GLU A 168 -22.15 -4.96 -23.01
N THR A 169 -21.64 -6.18 -22.75
CA THR A 169 -22.48 -7.24 -22.19
C THR A 169 -22.75 -6.99 -20.71
N PHE A 170 -23.85 -7.51 -20.20
CA PHE A 170 -24.20 -7.42 -18.78
C PHE A 170 -23.09 -7.95 -17.86
N ASP A 171 -22.47 -9.07 -18.23
CA ASP A 171 -21.36 -9.67 -17.44
C ASP A 171 -20.11 -8.79 -17.45
N SER A 172 -19.81 -8.14 -18.58
CA SER A 172 -18.71 -7.18 -18.68
C SER A 172 -18.98 -5.96 -17.80
N ALA A 173 -20.19 -5.38 -17.86
CA ALA A 173 -20.58 -4.24 -17.04
C ALA A 173 -20.45 -4.54 -15.54
N MET A 174 -20.96 -5.70 -15.08
CA MET A 174 -20.83 -6.13 -13.70
C MET A 174 -19.36 -6.35 -13.29
N THR A 175 -18.54 -6.89 -14.19
CA THR A 175 -17.10 -7.06 -13.95
C THR A 175 -16.37 -5.71 -13.84
N ASN A 176 -16.77 -4.73 -14.65
CA ASN A 176 -16.22 -3.38 -14.60
C ASN A 176 -16.55 -2.66 -13.27
N ILE A 177 -17.78 -2.83 -12.75
CA ILE A 177 -18.16 -2.33 -11.42
C ILE A 177 -17.22 -2.93 -10.34
N LEU A 178 -17.01 -4.25 -10.36
CA LEU A 178 -16.11 -4.90 -9.39
C LEU A 178 -14.68 -4.34 -9.43
N LYS A 179 -14.16 -4.07 -10.64
CA LYS A 179 -12.82 -3.48 -10.81
C LYS A 179 -12.76 -2.04 -10.31
N GLN A 180 -13.75 -1.23 -10.59
CA GLN A 180 -13.78 0.18 -10.18
C GLN A 180 -13.86 0.31 -8.65
N VAL A 181 -14.81 -0.39 -8.02
CA VAL A 181 -15.00 -0.36 -6.56
C VAL A 181 -13.78 -0.93 -5.83
N GLY A 182 -13.30 -2.10 -6.26
CA GLY A 182 -12.14 -2.73 -5.62
C GLY A 182 -10.85 -1.97 -5.87
N GLY A 183 -10.67 -1.39 -7.06
CA GLY A 183 -9.52 -0.55 -7.40
C GLY A 183 -9.48 0.75 -6.59
N SER A 184 -10.63 1.36 -6.35
CA SER A 184 -10.74 2.51 -5.44
C SER A 184 -10.42 2.13 -4.00
N GLY A 185 -11.01 1.05 -3.49
CA GLY A 185 -11.12 0.78 -2.06
C GLY A 185 -11.98 1.84 -1.35
N LEU A 186 -12.36 1.58 -0.11
CA LEU A 186 -13.11 2.55 0.68
C LEU A 186 -12.24 3.79 0.97
N LYS A 187 -12.74 4.95 0.55
CA LYS A 187 -12.06 6.24 0.70
C LYS A 187 -12.79 7.18 1.64
N THR A 188 -12.08 8.19 2.08
CA THR A 188 -12.62 9.38 2.73
C THR A 188 -12.25 10.61 1.92
N LEU A 189 -13.14 11.60 1.87
CA LEU A 189 -12.92 12.88 1.24
C LEU A 189 -12.40 13.87 2.29
N ASP A 190 -11.30 14.49 1.99
CA ASP A 190 -10.84 15.68 2.69
C ASP A 190 -11.51 16.90 2.04
N PHE A 191 -12.37 17.56 2.81
CA PHE A 191 -13.18 18.68 2.30
C PHE A 191 -12.39 19.98 2.15
N GLU A 192 -11.22 20.09 2.79
CA GLU A 192 -10.40 21.29 2.71
C GLU A 192 -9.64 21.37 1.38
N ASN A 193 -9.13 20.22 0.92
CA ASN A 193 -8.32 20.15 -0.32
C ASN A 193 -8.95 19.25 -1.41
N GLU A 194 -10.21 18.87 -1.25
CA GLU A 194 -10.99 18.04 -2.19
C GLU A 194 -10.32 16.70 -2.55
N ARG A 195 -9.36 16.25 -1.74
CA ARG A 195 -8.58 15.04 -1.99
C ARG A 195 -9.24 13.81 -1.39
N SER A 196 -9.47 12.80 -2.19
CA SER A 196 -9.95 11.51 -1.71
C SER A 196 -8.81 10.52 -1.46
N VAL A 197 -8.73 10.00 -0.24
CA VAL A 197 -7.67 9.08 0.22
C VAL A 197 -8.31 7.82 0.79
N ARG A 198 -7.64 6.68 0.70
CA ARG A 198 -8.11 5.45 1.35
C ARG A 198 -8.30 5.66 2.84
N LEU A 199 -9.43 5.22 3.37
CA LEU A 199 -9.80 5.40 4.77
C LEU A 199 -8.78 4.78 5.73
N ASP A 200 -8.23 3.61 5.42
CA ASP A 200 -7.17 2.95 6.21
C ASP A 200 -5.87 3.76 6.23
N SER A 201 -5.51 4.39 5.12
CA SER A 201 -4.31 5.22 5.02
C SER A 201 -4.46 6.53 5.81
N MET A 202 -5.62 7.18 5.68
CA MET A 202 -5.93 8.42 6.39
C MET A 202 -6.03 8.19 7.91
N THR A 203 -6.70 7.11 8.31
CA THR A 203 -6.75 6.70 9.73
C THR A 203 -5.36 6.49 10.32
N ARG A 204 -4.49 5.76 9.61
CA ARG A 204 -3.10 5.55 10.05
C ARG A 204 -2.38 6.87 10.24
N GLN A 205 -2.55 7.77 9.29
CA GLN A 205 -1.91 9.06 9.31
C GLN A 205 -2.36 9.91 10.49
N TYR A 206 -3.67 10.15 10.67
CA TYR A 206 -4.18 10.97 11.77
C TYR A 206 -3.77 10.43 13.15
N LEU A 207 -3.76 9.10 13.33
CA LEU A 207 -3.29 8.50 14.57
C LEU A 207 -1.80 8.75 14.80
N LYS A 208 -0.97 8.58 13.78
CA LYS A 208 0.47 8.82 13.90
C LYS A 208 0.81 10.30 14.10
N ASP A 209 0.11 11.17 13.40
CA ASP A 209 0.30 12.62 13.53
C ASP A 209 -0.14 13.09 14.93
N GLY A 210 -1.27 12.59 15.44
CA GLY A 210 -1.71 12.86 16.81
C GLY A 210 -0.70 12.41 17.87
N LEU A 211 -0.11 11.22 17.72
CA LEU A 211 0.92 10.72 18.64
C LEU A 211 2.24 11.50 18.53
N ARG A 212 2.63 11.95 17.33
CA ARG A 212 3.80 12.83 17.18
C ARG A 212 3.58 14.21 17.78
N ASN A 213 2.40 14.77 17.60
CA ASN A 213 2.04 16.03 18.26
C ASN A 213 2.09 15.89 19.79
N LEU A 214 1.63 14.75 20.33
CA LEU A 214 1.76 14.46 21.76
C LEU A 214 3.23 14.39 22.18
N HIS A 215 4.08 13.70 21.39
CA HIS A 215 5.52 13.68 21.64
C HIS A 215 6.10 15.09 21.68
N ASN A 216 5.85 15.92 20.65
CA ASN A 216 6.39 17.28 20.59
C ASN A 216 5.93 18.17 21.75
N GLU A 217 4.66 18.07 22.15
CA GLU A 217 4.17 18.81 23.33
C GLU A 217 4.80 18.29 24.63
N THR A 218 5.03 16.98 24.72
CA THR A 218 5.79 16.38 25.84
C THR A 218 7.22 16.93 25.88
N GLN A 219 7.88 17.07 24.72
CA GLN A 219 9.21 17.68 24.60
C GLN A 219 9.23 19.11 25.13
N LYS A 220 8.23 19.92 24.76
CA LYS A 220 8.14 21.32 25.23
C LYS A 220 7.96 21.41 26.74
N ILE A 221 7.16 20.50 27.35
CA ILE A 221 7.00 20.44 28.80
C ILE A 221 8.34 20.16 29.48
N TYR A 222 9.01 19.11 29.08
CA TYR A 222 10.31 18.75 29.65
C TYR A 222 11.43 19.72 29.31
N GLY A 223 11.40 20.30 28.09
CA GLY A 223 12.34 21.38 27.73
C GLY A 223 12.27 22.56 28.68
N LYS A 224 11.06 23.00 29.05
CA LYS A 224 10.87 24.08 30.01
C LYS A 224 11.35 23.69 31.42
N GLU A 225 11.10 22.46 31.85
CA GLU A 225 11.55 21.97 33.18
C GLU A 225 13.08 21.85 33.28
N PHE A 226 13.78 21.67 32.16
CA PHE A 226 15.23 21.56 32.09
C PHE A 226 15.92 22.85 31.62
N ASP A 227 15.22 23.95 31.49
CA ASP A 227 15.74 25.23 30.97
C ASP A 227 16.42 25.07 29.60
N SER A 228 15.76 24.28 28.72
CA SER A 228 16.27 24.06 27.37
C SER A 228 16.17 25.35 26.53
N ASP A 229 17.28 25.73 25.92
CA ASP A 229 17.41 26.90 25.05
C ASP A 229 17.51 26.53 23.56
N GLY A 230 17.50 25.23 23.25
CA GLY A 230 17.55 24.72 21.88
C GLY A 230 16.86 23.36 21.69
N VAL A 231 16.86 22.94 20.44
CA VAL A 231 16.35 21.64 20.01
C VAL A 231 17.33 20.95 19.08
N GLU A 232 17.33 19.62 19.10
CA GLU A 232 17.97 18.77 18.11
C GLU A 232 16.92 17.99 17.35
N ILE A 233 17.06 17.95 16.01
CA ILE A 233 16.11 17.24 15.12
C ILE A 233 16.57 15.78 14.99
N SER A 234 15.65 14.83 15.19
CA SER A 234 15.96 13.40 15.04
C SER A 234 16.44 13.05 13.63
N VAL A 235 17.18 11.96 13.51
CA VAL A 235 17.68 11.43 12.24
C VAL A 235 16.91 10.16 11.89
N HIS A 236 16.58 10.00 10.63
CA HIS A 236 16.13 8.72 10.07
C HIS A 236 16.67 8.50 8.66
N LEU A 237 16.72 7.24 8.25
CA LEU A 237 17.24 6.84 6.96
C LEU A 237 16.26 7.23 5.84
N ASN A 238 16.83 7.65 4.71
CA ASN A 238 16.08 8.03 3.50
C ASN A 238 15.05 9.14 3.75
N PRO A 239 15.48 10.30 4.28
CA PRO A 239 14.61 11.45 4.50
C PRO A 239 14.09 12.01 3.16
N ALA A 240 13.04 12.81 3.24
CA ALA A 240 12.60 13.59 2.10
C ALA A 240 13.62 14.71 1.81
N PRO A 241 13.74 15.16 0.55
CA PRO A 241 14.76 16.15 0.16
C PRO A 241 14.72 17.46 0.96
N ASP A 242 13.53 17.92 1.35
CA ASP A 242 13.33 19.14 2.14
C ASP A 242 13.83 19.03 3.60
N HIS A 243 14.03 17.81 4.12
CA HIS A 243 14.53 17.56 5.46
C HIS A 243 15.89 16.88 5.51
N GLU A 244 16.47 16.56 4.37
CA GLU A 244 17.72 15.78 4.30
C GLU A 244 18.89 16.49 4.98
N LEU A 245 18.99 17.82 4.81
CA LEU A 245 20.11 18.61 5.34
C LEU A 245 19.92 19.04 6.80
N VAL A 246 18.65 19.12 7.27
CA VAL A 246 18.32 19.67 8.59
C VAL A 246 18.28 18.62 9.70
N GLN A 247 18.06 17.35 9.35
CA GLN A 247 18.04 16.28 10.34
C GLN A 247 19.38 16.17 11.10
N GLY A 248 19.32 15.84 12.39
CA GLY A 248 20.48 15.74 13.26
C GLY A 248 21.12 17.09 13.60
N ARG A 249 20.55 18.21 13.17
CA ARG A 249 21.07 19.56 13.49
C ARG A 249 20.45 20.09 14.76
N GLN A 250 21.26 20.88 15.47
CA GLN A 250 20.85 21.62 16.65
C GLN A 250 20.53 23.07 16.26
N PHE A 251 19.47 23.62 16.86
CA PHE A 251 19.02 24.99 16.67
C PHE A 251 18.71 25.62 18.02
N SER A 252 18.90 26.96 18.16
CA SER A 252 18.23 27.68 19.23
C SER A 252 16.71 27.60 19.06
N ASN A 253 15.96 27.78 20.15
CA ASN A 253 14.50 27.77 20.07
C ASN A 253 13.97 28.81 19.06
N GLU A 254 14.60 30.00 18.98
CA GLU A 254 14.27 31.07 18.03
C GLU A 254 14.53 30.65 16.57
N GLU A 255 15.71 30.12 16.28
CA GLU A 255 16.06 29.68 14.93
C GLU A 255 15.23 28.48 14.48
N PHE A 256 14.88 27.59 15.40
CA PHE A 256 13.98 26.49 15.10
C PHE A 256 12.57 26.98 14.76
N GLU A 257 12.06 28.01 15.45
CA GLU A 257 10.77 28.62 15.13
C GLU A 257 10.79 29.27 13.73
N LYS A 258 11.89 29.97 13.36
CA LYS A 258 12.08 30.48 11.98
C LYS A 258 12.05 29.35 10.97
N PHE A 259 12.74 28.22 11.23
CA PHE A 259 12.71 27.04 10.37
C PHE A 259 11.29 26.49 10.19
N GLN A 260 10.53 26.37 11.29
CA GLN A 260 9.15 25.87 11.27
C GLN A 260 8.18 26.75 10.47
N ASN A 261 8.46 28.05 10.37
CA ASN A 261 7.64 29.01 9.64
C ASN A 261 8.18 29.34 8.23
N ASP A 262 9.04 28.45 7.68
CA ASP A 262 9.72 28.60 6.38
C ASP A 262 10.38 29.98 6.19
N GLN A 263 11.08 30.41 7.23
CA GLN A 263 11.95 31.58 7.21
C GLN A 263 13.41 31.13 7.16
N ASP A 264 14.32 32.04 6.79
CA ASP A 264 15.74 31.78 6.88
C ASP A 264 16.13 31.47 8.34
N ALA A 265 16.70 30.28 8.55
CA ALA A 265 17.10 29.80 9.85
C ALA A 265 18.56 29.35 9.86
N VAL A 266 19.24 29.50 11.00
CA VAL A 266 20.65 29.14 11.12
C VAL A 266 20.79 28.07 12.21
N SER A 267 21.46 26.94 11.91
CA SER A 267 21.77 25.95 12.93
C SER A 267 22.77 26.49 13.95
N TYR A 268 22.85 25.84 15.11
CA TYR A 268 23.82 26.22 16.17
C TYR A 268 25.28 26.20 15.67
N THR A 269 25.58 25.36 14.68
CA THR A 269 26.90 25.28 14.03
C THR A 269 27.11 26.30 12.90
N GLY A 270 26.16 27.21 12.65
CA GLY A 270 26.27 28.28 11.67
C GLY A 270 25.87 27.90 10.24
N ILE A 271 25.19 26.77 10.01
CA ILE A 271 24.70 26.38 8.71
C ILE A 271 23.38 27.10 8.43
N LEU A 272 23.29 27.82 7.31
CA LEU A 272 22.09 28.52 6.86
C LEU A 272 21.13 27.54 6.18
N PHE A 273 19.87 27.59 6.56
CA PHE A 273 18.73 26.91 5.96
C PHE A 273 17.77 27.98 5.43
N PRO A 274 17.88 28.36 4.15
CA PRO A 274 17.01 29.39 3.57
C PRO A 274 15.57 28.91 3.47
N ALA A 275 14.63 29.83 3.47
CA ALA A 275 13.24 29.57 3.09
C ALA A 275 13.19 28.90 1.71
N ILE A 276 12.25 27.95 1.52
CA ILE A 276 12.17 27.11 0.30
C ILE A 276 10.93 27.42 -0.54
N SER A 277 10.11 28.40 -0.16
CA SER A 277 8.94 28.79 -0.95
C SER A 277 9.25 28.80 -2.45
N ASP A 278 8.65 27.85 -3.21
CA ASP A 278 8.90 27.71 -4.64
C ASP A 278 7.94 28.55 -5.48
N GLU A 279 8.19 28.65 -6.78
CA GLU A 279 7.35 29.40 -7.73
C GLU A 279 5.90 28.87 -7.81
N THR A 280 5.64 27.64 -7.33
CA THR A 280 4.31 27.02 -7.29
C THR A 280 3.57 27.32 -5.98
N GLY A 281 4.21 28.02 -5.03
CA GLY A 281 3.65 28.38 -3.73
C GLY A 281 3.74 27.28 -2.68
N HIS A 282 4.64 26.31 -2.86
CA HIS A 282 4.92 25.31 -1.84
C HIS A 282 6.05 25.78 -0.94
N ASP A 283 5.76 25.81 0.36
CA ASP A 283 6.71 26.15 1.40
C ASP A 283 7.45 24.88 1.90
N ARG A 284 8.58 25.07 2.56
CA ARG A 284 9.26 24.01 3.29
C ARG A 284 8.32 23.44 4.36
N ARG A 285 8.15 22.13 4.38
CA ARG A 285 7.34 21.49 5.43
C ARG A 285 8.03 21.67 6.79
N SER A 286 7.26 22.02 7.79
CA SER A 286 7.75 22.06 9.16
C SER A 286 8.07 20.65 9.68
N ILE A 287 8.98 20.58 10.64
CA ILE A 287 9.31 19.33 11.33
C ILE A 287 8.06 18.83 12.09
N SER A 288 7.77 17.55 11.95
CA SER A 288 6.60 16.86 12.48
C SER A 288 5.27 17.18 11.79
N GLU A 289 5.29 17.91 10.68
CA GLU A 289 4.14 18.11 9.83
C GLU A 289 3.78 16.85 9.04
N TYR A 290 2.71 16.93 8.25
CA TYR A 290 2.14 15.86 7.44
C TYR A 290 3.20 14.97 6.74
N ASN A 291 3.19 13.67 7.05
CA ASN A 291 4.17 12.70 6.57
C ASN A 291 5.64 12.95 6.93
N CYS A 292 5.95 13.91 7.79
CA CYS A 292 7.25 14.02 8.38
C CYS A 292 7.43 13.01 9.52
N TYR A 293 8.55 12.28 9.55
CA TYR A 293 8.87 11.30 10.59
C TYR A 293 9.87 11.83 11.63
N HIS A 294 10.37 13.05 11.44
CA HIS A 294 11.27 13.69 12.39
C HIS A 294 10.52 14.10 13.65
N THR A 295 11.22 13.98 14.76
CA THR A 295 10.84 14.47 16.10
C THR A 295 11.91 15.43 16.59
N ILE A 296 11.62 16.23 17.60
CA ILE A 296 12.55 17.16 18.20
C ILE A 296 12.92 16.72 19.62
N PHE A 297 14.12 17.07 20.05
CA PHE A 297 14.60 16.86 21.41
C PHE A 297 15.03 18.20 22.01
N PRO A 298 14.57 18.53 23.22
CA PRO A 298 15.07 19.71 23.91
C PRO A 298 16.53 19.47 24.34
N ILE A 299 17.36 20.48 24.13
CA ILE A 299 18.79 20.45 24.45
C ILE A 299 19.21 21.74 25.16
N ILE A 300 20.38 21.72 25.78
CA ILE A 300 21.08 22.91 26.26
C ILE A 300 22.25 23.15 25.32
N LEU A 301 22.19 24.25 24.58
CA LEU A 301 23.21 24.61 23.61
C LEU A 301 24.59 24.77 24.25
N GLY A 302 25.62 24.27 23.60
CA GLY A 302 26.98 24.27 24.11
C GLY A 302 27.26 23.27 25.24
N VAL A 303 26.23 22.54 25.71
CA VAL A 303 26.38 21.50 26.76
C VAL A 303 25.95 20.14 26.20
N SER A 304 24.82 20.11 25.45
CA SER A 304 24.34 18.87 24.82
C SER A 304 25.19 18.54 23.60
N GLU A 305 25.86 17.40 23.60
CA GLU A 305 26.59 16.91 22.44
C GLU A 305 25.59 16.41 21.37
N PRO A 306 25.79 16.73 20.07
CA PRO A 306 24.98 16.20 19.00
C PRO A 306 25.01 14.66 18.98
N GLU A 307 23.88 14.03 18.71
CA GLU A 307 23.80 12.56 18.59
C GLU A 307 24.62 12.05 17.39
N TYR A 308 24.74 12.87 16.33
CA TYR A 308 25.47 12.55 15.10
C TYR A 308 26.51 13.62 14.79
N THR A 309 27.70 13.20 14.36
CA THR A 309 28.71 14.13 13.83
C THR A 309 28.33 14.60 12.42
N ASN A 310 28.95 15.68 11.94
CA ASN A 310 28.74 16.17 10.58
C ASN A 310 29.09 15.12 9.51
N GLU A 311 30.13 14.34 9.75
CA GLU A 311 30.57 13.25 8.88
C GLU A 311 29.54 12.13 8.81
N GLN A 312 28.94 11.77 9.96
CA GLN A 312 27.86 10.76 10.00
C GLN A 312 26.60 11.24 9.28
N LEU A 313 26.22 12.51 9.44
CA LEU A 313 25.09 13.10 8.74
C LEU A 313 25.35 13.14 7.22
N GLN A 314 26.55 13.52 6.80
CA GLN A 314 26.95 13.51 5.39
C GLN A 314 26.92 12.07 4.83
N GLN A 315 27.41 11.09 5.57
CA GLN A 315 27.35 9.69 5.16
C GLN A 315 25.92 9.20 4.93
N ILE A 316 24.96 9.62 5.75
CA ILE A 316 23.53 9.28 5.58
C ILE A 316 22.98 9.88 4.27
N ILE A 317 23.37 11.12 3.96
CA ILE A 317 22.99 11.80 2.71
C ILE A 317 23.62 11.05 1.52
N ASP A 318 24.91 10.74 1.60
CA ASP A 318 25.62 10.04 0.53
C ASP A 318 25.03 8.64 0.29
N ASP A 319 24.67 7.91 1.35
CA ASP A 319 24.04 6.60 1.26
C ASP A 319 22.63 6.68 0.65
N ASN A 320 21.86 7.73 0.95
CA ASN A 320 20.57 8.00 0.30
C ASN A 320 20.76 8.27 -1.20
N ASN A 321 21.73 9.13 -1.55
CA ASN A 321 22.00 9.56 -2.91
C ASN A 321 22.71 8.49 -3.74
N LYS A 322 23.52 7.60 -3.12
CA LYS A 322 24.10 6.44 -3.79
C LYS A 322 23.03 5.57 -4.44
N GLY A 323 21.89 5.40 -3.79
CA GLY A 323 20.70 4.81 -4.36
C GLY A 323 20.93 3.51 -5.15
N PHE A 324 20.24 3.40 -6.29
CA PHE A 324 20.33 2.21 -7.15
C PHE A 324 19.97 2.54 -8.61
N GLU A 325 20.42 1.68 -9.52
CA GLU A 325 20.06 1.76 -10.94
C GLU A 325 18.87 0.86 -11.27
N LEU A 326 17.87 1.39 -11.97
CA LEU A 326 16.74 0.63 -12.50
C LEU A 326 16.41 1.06 -13.92
N ASP A 327 16.43 0.13 -14.86
CA ASP A 327 16.15 0.34 -16.27
C ASP A 327 17.01 1.48 -16.90
N GLY A 328 18.29 1.60 -16.47
CA GLY A 328 19.25 2.59 -16.94
C GLY A 328 19.07 4.00 -16.36
N LYS A 329 18.23 4.15 -15.35
CA LYS A 329 18.04 5.40 -14.62
C LYS A 329 18.43 5.24 -13.17
N HIS A 330 19.15 6.23 -12.64
CA HIS A 330 19.52 6.32 -11.23
C HIS A 330 18.32 6.81 -10.38
N TYR A 331 18.18 6.23 -9.19
CA TYR A 331 17.17 6.61 -8.18
C TYR A 331 17.80 6.64 -6.80
N THR A 332 17.44 7.63 -6.01
CA THR A 332 17.81 7.69 -4.59
C THR A 332 17.07 6.63 -3.77
N ASN A 333 17.55 6.34 -2.57
CA ASN A 333 16.84 5.43 -1.65
C ASN A 333 15.48 5.99 -1.25
N TYR A 334 15.34 7.31 -1.11
CA TYR A 334 14.03 7.94 -0.91
C TYR A 334 13.06 7.62 -2.04
N GLU A 335 13.46 7.84 -3.30
CA GLU A 335 12.63 7.50 -4.47
C GLU A 335 12.29 6.00 -4.50
N GLY A 336 13.23 5.14 -4.14
CA GLY A 336 13.02 3.70 -3.96
C GLY A 336 11.91 3.39 -2.95
N THR A 337 11.86 4.11 -1.80
CA THR A 337 10.79 3.94 -0.82
C THR A 337 9.44 4.38 -1.38
N GLN A 338 9.38 5.45 -2.20
CA GLN A 338 8.13 5.88 -2.85
C GLN A 338 7.64 4.84 -3.87
N MET A 339 8.54 4.23 -4.64
CA MET A 339 8.22 3.12 -5.55
C MET A 339 7.69 1.89 -4.79
N GLN A 340 8.30 1.53 -3.64
CA GLN A 340 7.78 0.46 -2.77
C GLN A 340 6.35 0.77 -2.32
N ARG A 341 6.06 1.99 -1.85
CA ARG A 341 4.72 2.42 -1.44
C ARG A 341 3.71 2.36 -2.58
N GLN A 342 4.12 2.69 -3.80
CA GLN A 342 3.25 2.57 -4.97
C GLN A 342 2.87 1.11 -5.24
N LEU A 343 3.84 0.18 -5.18
CA LEU A 343 3.58 -1.25 -5.35
C LEU A 343 2.71 -1.82 -4.22
N GLU A 344 2.94 -1.40 -2.97
CA GLU A 344 2.09 -1.76 -1.82
C GLU A 344 0.63 -1.36 -2.05
N ARG A 345 0.38 -0.14 -2.57
CA ARG A 345 -0.98 0.32 -2.93
C ARG A 345 -1.59 -0.56 -4.01
N ARG A 346 -0.85 -0.84 -5.10
CA ARG A 346 -1.32 -1.70 -6.20
C ARG A 346 -1.64 -3.12 -5.74
N ILE A 347 -0.84 -3.69 -4.83
CA ILE A 347 -1.10 -5.02 -4.27
C ILE A 347 -2.39 -5.01 -3.44
N ARG A 348 -2.62 -3.97 -2.61
CA ARG A 348 -3.86 -3.84 -1.83
C ARG A 348 -5.09 -3.69 -2.73
N GLU A 349 -5.02 -2.85 -3.76
CA GLU A 349 -6.07 -2.69 -4.77
C GLU A 349 -6.47 -4.05 -5.37
N GLN A 350 -5.50 -4.83 -5.84
CA GLN A 350 -5.78 -6.13 -6.44
C GLN A 350 -6.36 -7.14 -5.44
N LYS A 351 -5.99 -7.06 -4.17
CA LYS A 351 -6.59 -7.88 -3.10
C LYS A 351 -8.04 -7.49 -2.83
N ASP A 352 -8.36 -6.19 -2.82
CA ASP A 352 -9.73 -5.69 -2.67
C ASP A 352 -10.61 -6.14 -3.85
N ILE A 353 -10.13 -6.01 -5.09
CA ILE A 353 -10.84 -6.53 -6.28
C ILE A 353 -11.05 -8.05 -6.16
N GLN A 354 -10.08 -8.80 -5.64
CA GLN A 354 -10.22 -10.24 -5.49
C GLN A 354 -11.26 -10.63 -4.41
N ILE A 355 -11.37 -9.85 -3.33
CA ILE A 355 -12.42 -10.06 -2.32
C ILE A 355 -13.81 -9.91 -2.95
N LEU A 356 -14.02 -8.84 -3.74
CA LEU A 356 -15.24 -8.60 -4.50
C LEU A 356 -15.50 -9.73 -5.50
N ALA A 357 -14.50 -10.12 -6.28
CA ALA A 357 -14.60 -11.17 -7.28
C ALA A 357 -14.99 -12.51 -6.66
N LYS A 358 -14.46 -12.84 -5.49
CA LYS A 358 -14.84 -14.05 -4.73
C LYS A 358 -16.28 -13.98 -4.24
N ALA A 359 -16.71 -12.83 -3.71
CA ALA A 359 -18.06 -12.65 -3.23
C ALA A 359 -19.10 -12.70 -4.37
N SER A 360 -18.72 -12.28 -5.57
CA SER A 360 -19.57 -12.31 -6.78
C SER A 360 -19.42 -13.59 -7.63
N ASN A 361 -18.64 -14.60 -7.18
CA ASN A 361 -18.33 -15.82 -7.95
C ASN A 361 -17.75 -15.54 -9.35
N ASN A 362 -16.97 -14.45 -9.52
CA ASN A 362 -16.34 -14.13 -10.80
C ASN A 362 -14.97 -14.80 -10.90
N GLU A 363 -14.93 -16.07 -11.34
CA GLU A 363 -13.72 -16.89 -11.42
C GLU A 363 -12.64 -16.29 -12.31
N GLN A 364 -13.02 -15.67 -13.43
CA GLN A 364 -12.08 -15.04 -14.35
C GLN A 364 -11.35 -13.87 -13.67
N LEU A 365 -12.09 -13.01 -12.97
CA LEU A 365 -11.54 -11.87 -12.28
C LEU A 365 -10.67 -12.31 -11.07
N ILE A 366 -11.05 -13.40 -10.36
CA ILE A 366 -10.22 -14.02 -9.31
C ILE A 366 -8.86 -14.43 -9.88
N GLY A 367 -8.85 -15.09 -11.03
CA GLY A 367 -7.60 -15.50 -11.70
C GLY A 367 -6.74 -14.32 -12.12
N GLN A 368 -7.35 -13.29 -12.73
CA GLN A 368 -6.66 -12.08 -13.17
C GLN A 368 -6.02 -11.34 -12.00
N THR A 369 -6.78 -11.11 -10.93
CA THR A 369 -6.28 -10.39 -9.74
C THR A 369 -5.19 -11.15 -9.00
N GLN A 370 -5.34 -12.49 -8.86
CA GLN A 370 -4.29 -13.31 -8.23
C GLN A 370 -2.96 -13.20 -8.98
N ARG A 371 -3.02 -13.17 -10.30
CA ARG A 371 -1.84 -12.99 -11.14
C ARG A 371 -1.22 -11.60 -10.94
N GLN A 372 -2.03 -10.53 -10.94
CA GLN A 372 -1.52 -9.17 -10.70
C GLN A 372 -0.88 -9.03 -9.31
N ILE A 373 -1.48 -9.62 -8.27
CA ILE A 373 -0.90 -9.67 -6.93
C ILE A 373 0.49 -10.32 -6.97
N SER A 374 0.63 -11.45 -7.68
CA SER A 374 1.92 -12.13 -7.80
C SER A 374 2.95 -11.26 -8.52
N ILE A 375 2.58 -10.65 -9.65
CA ILE A 375 3.46 -9.77 -10.43
C ILE A 375 3.93 -8.58 -9.58
N TYR A 376 3.01 -7.87 -8.92
CA TYR A 376 3.39 -6.71 -8.11
C TYR A 376 4.21 -7.11 -6.87
N THR A 377 3.92 -8.26 -6.27
CA THR A 377 4.72 -8.78 -5.15
C THR A 377 6.15 -9.14 -5.60
N ASP A 378 6.30 -9.73 -6.77
CA ASP A 378 7.61 -10.05 -7.32
C ASP A 378 8.38 -8.77 -7.70
N LYS A 379 7.71 -7.77 -8.29
CA LYS A 379 8.31 -6.45 -8.54
C LYS A 379 8.76 -5.78 -7.24
N TYR A 380 7.95 -5.83 -6.20
CA TYR A 380 8.28 -5.28 -4.88
C TYR A 380 9.55 -5.91 -4.30
N ARG A 381 9.65 -7.23 -4.36
CA ARG A 381 10.84 -7.96 -3.90
C ARG A 381 12.08 -7.66 -4.74
N GLN A 382 11.91 -7.58 -6.06
CA GLN A 382 13.02 -7.22 -6.97
C GLN A 382 13.53 -5.81 -6.68
N LEU A 383 12.62 -4.84 -6.52
CA LEU A 383 12.97 -3.48 -6.14
C LEU A 383 13.71 -3.44 -4.80
N SER A 384 13.19 -4.14 -3.77
CA SER A 384 13.82 -4.22 -2.46
C SER A 384 15.22 -4.85 -2.51
N ASN A 385 15.41 -5.91 -3.30
CA ASN A 385 16.71 -6.56 -3.45
C ASN A 385 17.71 -5.67 -4.21
N LEU A 386 17.22 -4.91 -5.21
CA LEU A 386 18.07 -4.04 -6.02
C LEU A 386 18.53 -2.80 -5.24
N SER A 387 17.59 -2.20 -4.51
CA SER A 387 17.84 -1.00 -3.72
C SER A 387 18.44 -1.27 -2.33
N GLY A 388 18.47 -2.52 -1.86
CA GLY A 388 18.83 -2.84 -0.47
C GLY A 388 17.80 -2.42 0.57
N LEU A 389 16.66 -1.84 0.16
CA LEU A 389 15.64 -1.36 1.07
C LEU A 389 14.87 -2.53 1.74
N PRO A 390 14.56 -2.42 3.04
CA PRO A 390 13.85 -3.46 3.76
C PRO A 390 12.42 -3.67 3.23
N THR A 391 11.97 -4.92 3.21
CA THR A 391 10.60 -5.24 2.83
C THR A 391 9.63 -5.01 3.97
N LYS A 392 8.53 -4.28 3.72
CA LYS A 392 7.47 -3.99 4.72
C LYS A 392 6.19 -4.78 4.39
N MET A 393 6.28 -6.12 4.41
CA MET A 393 5.19 -7.03 4.00
C MET A 393 3.86 -6.79 4.73
N LYS A 394 3.90 -6.33 6.00
CA LYS A 394 2.70 -5.98 6.77
C LYS A 394 1.85 -4.90 6.09
N ARG A 395 2.47 -3.94 5.39
CA ARG A 395 1.77 -2.84 4.68
C ARG A 395 0.92 -3.31 3.50
N MET A 396 1.20 -4.49 2.98
CA MET A 396 0.44 -5.11 1.89
C MET A 396 -0.68 -6.02 2.38
N LYS A 397 -0.83 -6.21 3.71
CA LYS A 397 -1.88 -7.03 4.30
C LYS A 397 -3.24 -6.36 4.06
N VAL A 398 -4.24 -7.15 3.69
CA VAL A 398 -5.64 -6.74 3.59
C VAL A 398 -6.48 -7.73 4.38
N SER A 399 -7.31 -7.23 5.29
CA SER A 399 -8.22 -8.05 6.06
C SER A 399 -9.20 -8.78 5.12
N GLY A 400 -9.50 -10.02 5.41
CA GLY A 400 -10.40 -10.83 4.58
C GLY A 400 -9.77 -11.41 3.31
N TYR A 401 -8.59 -10.94 2.89
CA TYR A 401 -7.83 -11.58 1.83
C TYR A 401 -7.17 -12.85 2.38
N LYS A 402 -7.58 -13.99 1.87
CA LYS A 402 -6.91 -15.27 2.11
C LYS A 402 -6.31 -15.77 0.81
N ARG A 403 -5.00 -15.99 0.79
CA ARG A 403 -4.34 -16.73 -0.28
C ARG A 403 -4.77 -18.19 -0.20
N LYS A 404 -6.00 -18.49 -0.62
CA LYS A 404 -6.35 -19.89 -0.88
C LYS A 404 -5.63 -20.31 -2.14
N SER A 405 -5.01 -21.47 -2.08
CA SER A 405 -4.36 -22.11 -3.21
C SER A 405 -5.23 -21.96 -4.47
N VAL A 406 -4.73 -21.23 -5.44
CA VAL A 406 -5.32 -21.15 -6.79
C VAL A 406 -5.31 -22.53 -7.48
N ALA A 407 -4.74 -23.54 -6.84
CA ALA A 407 -4.73 -24.94 -7.27
C ALA A 407 -6.14 -25.55 -7.49
N LYS A 408 -7.21 -24.86 -7.09
CA LYS A 408 -8.59 -25.32 -7.31
C LYS A 408 -9.36 -24.53 -8.38
N TYR A 409 -8.84 -23.41 -8.83
CA TYR A 409 -9.38 -22.73 -10.00
C TYR A 409 -8.64 -23.26 -11.21
N ASN A 410 -9.11 -24.43 -11.69
CA ASN A 410 -8.61 -25.01 -12.92
C ASN A 410 -8.72 -23.98 -14.03
N VAL A 411 -7.58 -23.54 -14.52
CA VAL A 411 -7.42 -22.76 -15.74
C VAL A 411 -7.90 -23.55 -16.97
N ASP A 412 -8.32 -24.78 -16.75
CA ASP A 412 -8.76 -25.71 -17.78
C ASP A 412 -10.02 -25.28 -18.58
N LYS A 413 -10.69 -24.21 -18.18
CA LYS A 413 -11.86 -23.69 -18.92
C LYS A 413 -11.59 -22.51 -19.86
N VAL A 414 -10.39 -21.97 -19.93
CA VAL A 414 -9.99 -21.00 -20.97
C VAL A 414 -8.97 -21.66 -21.89
N ILE A 415 -9.21 -22.90 -22.26
CA ILE A 415 -8.51 -23.57 -23.34
C ILE A 415 -9.15 -23.13 -24.65
N ARG A 416 -8.65 -22.06 -25.23
CA ARG A 416 -8.65 -21.98 -26.68
C ARG A 416 -7.53 -22.92 -27.13
N SER A 417 -7.87 -24.09 -27.59
CA SER A 417 -6.95 -24.98 -28.29
C SER A 417 -6.53 -24.30 -29.58
N ASN A 418 -5.45 -23.55 -29.54
CA ASN A 418 -4.84 -23.02 -30.74
C ASN A 418 -3.69 -23.95 -31.10
N ASN A 419 -3.65 -24.39 -32.33
CA ASN A 419 -2.44 -24.99 -32.87
C ASN A 419 -1.42 -23.90 -33.13
N GLU A 420 -0.20 -24.08 -32.66
CA GLU A 420 0.93 -23.17 -32.91
C GLU A 420 2.02 -23.92 -33.70
N ILE A 421 2.77 -23.20 -34.49
CA ILE A 421 3.86 -23.76 -35.31
C ILE A 421 5.20 -23.37 -34.67
N LEU A 422 6.09 -24.34 -34.49
CA LEU A 422 7.44 -24.11 -34.01
C LEU A 422 8.20 -23.12 -34.91
N LYS A 423 8.70 -22.04 -34.31
CA LYS A 423 9.46 -20.99 -35.00
C LYS A 423 10.93 -21.38 -35.23
N THR A 424 11.41 -22.41 -34.52
CA THR A 424 12.80 -22.88 -34.59
C THR A 424 12.85 -24.40 -34.60
N THR A 425 13.90 -24.98 -35.20
CA THR A 425 14.17 -26.43 -35.12
C THR A 425 14.67 -26.79 -33.71
N LEU A 426 14.06 -27.77 -33.07
CA LEU A 426 14.47 -28.27 -31.76
C LEU A 426 15.12 -29.63 -31.91
N LYS A 427 16.33 -29.79 -31.32
CA LYS A 427 17.08 -31.05 -31.29
C LYS A 427 17.23 -31.52 -29.86
N TYR A 428 16.93 -32.78 -29.60
CA TYR A 428 17.05 -33.42 -28.30
C TYR A 428 17.84 -34.71 -28.42
N ASP A 429 19.14 -34.58 -28.34
CA ASP A 429 20.09 -35.66 -28.56
C ASP A 429 19.91 -36.82 -27.60
N ASN A 430 19.48 -36.54 -26.37
CA ASN A 430 19.23 -37.57 -25.32
C ASN A 430 18.12 -38.56 -25.64
N ILE A 431 17.23 -38.26 -26.56
CA ILE A 431 16.12 -39.12 -26.99
C ILE A 431 16.06 -39.30 -28.50
N GLY A 432 17.04 -38.79 -29.23
CA GLY A 432 17.13 -38.89 -30.70
C GLY A 432 15.98 -38.19 -31.44
N LEU A 433 15.36 -37.16 -30.81
CA LEU A 433 14.20 -36.45 -31.37
C LEU A 433 14.64 -35.14 -32.02
N VAL A 434 14.28 -34.97 -33.27
CA VAL A 434 14.43 -33.70 -34.01
C VAL A 434 13.02 -33.22 -34.38
N LEU A 435 12.67 -32.01 -33.97
CA LEU A 435 11.44 -31.32 -34.38
C LEU A 435 11.83 -30.16 -35.30
N PRO A 436 11.55 -30.26 -36.60
CA PRO A 436 11.86 -29.18 -37.54
C PRO A 436 11.09 -27.90 -37.27
N LYS A 437 11.67 -26.76 -37.67
CA LYS A 437 10.89 -25.53 -37.82
C LYS A 437 9.65 -25.82 -38.69
N GLY A 438 8.49 -25.33 -38.30
CA GLY A 438 7.23 -25.60 -38.98
C GLY A 438 6.46 -26.79 -38.41
N THR A 439 7.01 -27.52 -37.41
CA THR A 439 6.27 -28.59 -36.75
C THR A 439 5.05 -28.01 -36.01
N GLU A 440 3.88 -28.56 -36.26
CA GLU A 440 2.63 -28.14 -35.60
C GLU A 440 2.55 -28.74 -34.18
N LEU A 441 2.25 -27.88 -33.23
CA LEU A 441 1.97 -28.22 -31.84
C LEU A 441 0.47 -28.18 -31.64
N GLU A 442 -0.14 -29.30 -31.25
CA GLU A 442 -1.55 -29.37 -30.93
C GLU A 442 -1.83 -28.96 -29.47
N SER A 443 -3.06 -28.50 -29.25
CA SER A 443 -3.56 -28.19 -27.90
C SER A 443 -2.64 -27.24 -27.12
N VAL A 444 -2.11 -26.22 -27.78
CA VAL A 444 -1.24 -25.25 -27.13
C VAL A 444 -2.03 -24.45 -26.09
N ARG A 445 -1.47 -24.42 -24.87
CA ARG A 445 -2.06 -23.71 -23.73
C ARG A 445 -1.01 -22.94 -22.96
N VAL A 446 -1.43 -21.81 -22.40
CA VAL A 446 -0.61 -21.05 -21.45
C VAL A 446 -0.79 -21.63 -20.05
N ILE A 447 0.28 -22.09 -19.43
CA ILE A 447 0.25 -22.74 -18.11
C ILE A 447 0.77 -21.86 -16.97
N ALA A 448 1.42 -20.76 -17.28
CA ALA A 448 1.84 -19.74 -16.29
C ALA A 448 2.17 -18.41 -16.98
N GLY A 449 2.10 -17.33 -16.25
CA GLY A 449 2.44 -15.97 -16.71
C GLY A 449 1.25 -15.21 -17.31
N TYR A 450 1.49 -14.39 -18.34
CA TYR A 450 0.45 -13.54 -18.95
C TYR A 450 -0.77 -14.36 -19.35
N GLN A 451 -1.98 -13.89 -19.02
CA GLN A 451 -3.28 -14.54 -19.23
C GLN A 451 -3.57 -15.76 -18.32
N THR A 452 -2.78 -16.00 -17.28
CA THR A 452 -3.04 -17.08 -16.31
C THR A 452 -2.98 -16.59 -14.87
N SER A 453 -3.51 -17.36 -13.93
CA SER A 453 -3.40 -17.12 -12.49
C SER A 453 -2.09 -17.65 -11.88
N THR A 454 -1.29 -18.39 -12.65
CA THR A 454 -0.09 -19.06 -12.18
C THR A 454 1.15 -18.21 -12.50
N PRO A 455 1.97 -17.82 -11.52
CA PRO A 455 3.20 -17.09 -11.80
C PRO A 455 4.27 -17.99 -12.41
N ILE A 456 5.13 -17.41 -13.26
CA ILE A 456 6.34 -18.10 -13.77
C ILE A 456 7.37 -18.11 -12.63
N LYS A 457 7.70 -19.28 -12.08
CA LYS A 457 8.64 -19.44 -10.96
C LYS A 457 10.04 -18.86 -11.22
N SER A 458 10.50 -18.89 -12.46
CA SER A 458 11.83 -18.42 -12.89
C SER A 458 11.80 -17.11 -13.68
N ILE A 459 10.77 -16.27 -13.46
CA ILE A 459 10.59 -15.01 -14.20
C ILE A 459 11.81 -14.09 -14.10
N THR A 460 12.42 -13.98 -12.94
CA THR A 460 13.61 -13.15 -12.69
C THR A 460 14.79 -13.55 -13.59
N LYS A 461 15.02 -14.89 -13.72
CA LYS A 461 16.09 -15.40 -14.58
C LYS A 461 15.80 -15.16 -16.06
N LEU A 462 14.53 -15.29 -16.48
CA LEU A 462 14.11 -15.01 -17.84
C LEU A 462 14.35 -13.54 -18.23
N ILE A 463 13.97 -12.63 -17.34
CA ILE A 463 14.09 -11.18 -17.54
C ILE A 463 15.56 -10.74 -17.56
N LYS A 464 16.40 -11.28 -16.66
CA LYS A 464 17.82 -10.98 -16.62
C LYS A 464 18.53 -11.30 -17.95
N ASN A 465 18.13 -12.41 -18.58
CA ASN A 465 18.75 -12.86 -19.82
C ASN A 465 18.06 -12.29 -21.07
N ASN A 466 16.85 -11.81 -20.96
CA ASN A 466 16.05 -11.31 -22.08
C ASN A 466 15.27 -10.07 -21.64
N PRO A 467 15.93 -8.89 -21.59
CA PRO A 467 15.28 -7.64 -21.22
C PRO A 467 14.19 -7.30 -22.25
N SER A 468 12.95 -7.43 -21.82
CA SER A 468 11.78 -7.13 -22.60
C SER A 468 10.60 -6.93 -21.64
N ASP A 469 9.45 -6.50 -22.12
CA ASP A 469 8.32 -6.17 -21.24
C ASP A 469 7.94 -7.37 -20.35
N LYS A 470 8.23 -7.21 -19.06
CA LYS A 470 8.07 -8.22 -18.01
C LYS A 470 6.62 -8.72 -17.87
N LEU A 471 5.65 -7.96 -18.38
CA LEU A 471 4.23 -8.23 -18.24
C LEU A 471 3.69 -9.22 -19.28
N LEU A 472 4.41 -9.44 -20.36
CA LEU A 472 3.94 -10.26 -21.48
C LEU A 472 4.44 -11.71 -21.47
N TRP A 473 5.29 -12.08 -20.52
CA TRP A 473 5.82 -13.44 -20.45
C TRP A 473 4.78 -14.48 -20.17
N GLN A 474 4.71 -15.49 -21.05
CA GLN A 474 3.89 -16.67 -20.94
C GLN A 474 4.76 -17.91 -20.89
N LYS A 475 4.39 -18.88 -20.06
CA LYS A 475 4.89 -20.25 -20.16
C LYS A 475 3.83 -21.08 -20.87
N LYS A 476 4.18 -21.63 -22.02
CA LYS A 476 3.28 -22.40 -22.87
C LYS A 476 3.63 -23.87 -22.82
N VAL A 477 2.67 -24.71 -23.13
CA VAL A 477 2.82 -26.14 -23.39
C VAL A 477 1.98 -26.52 -24.60
N GLY A 478 2.55 -27.30 -25.50
CA GLY A 478 1.86 -27.89 -26.64
C GLY A 478 2.18 -29.37 -26.76
N THR A 479 1.37 -30.12 -27.45
CA THR A 479 1.51 -31.56 -27.59
C THR A 479 1.86 -31.93 -29.03
N ILE A 480 2.75 -32.88 -29.20
CA ILE A 480 3.07 -33.52 -30.49
C ILE A 480 2.70 -34.98 -30.36
N LYS A 481 1.84 -35.46 -31.26
CA LYS A 481 1.49 -36.86 -31.38
C LYS A 481 2.53 -37.61 -32.19
N GLY A 482 3.26 -38.49 -31.54
CA GLY A 482 4.17 -39.40 -32.21
C GLY A 482 3.56 -40.79 -32.45
N LYS A 483 4.17 -41.60 -33.32
CA LYS A 483 3.70 -42.92 -33.65
C LYS A 483 3.59 -43.83 -32.41
N TYR A 484 4.55 -43.72 -31.49
CA TYR A 484 4.65 -44.60 -30.30
C TYR A 484 4.48 -43.85 -28.98
N ASN A 485 4.73 -42.54 -28.94
CA ASN A 485 4.68 -41.69 -27.75
C ASN A 485 4.19 -40.30 -28.09
N ASN A 486 3.50 -39.69 -27.13
CA ASN A 486 3.22 -38.28 -27.19
C ASN A 486 4.32 -37.48 -26.49
N TYR A 487 4.58 -36.29 -26.95
CA TYR A 487 5.58 -35.37 -26.38
C TYR A 487 4.92 -34.07 -25.99
N GLU A 488 5.23 -33.56 -24.81
CA GLU A 488 4.89 -32.19 -24.40
C GLU A 488 6.11 -31.29 -24.62
N VAL A 489 5.91 -30.22 -25.38
CA VAL A 489 6.90 -29.14 -25.56
C VAL A 489 6.49 -28.01 -24.62
N HIS A 490 7.40 -27.62 -23.75
CA HIS A 490 7.25 -26.47 -22.84
C HIS A 490 8.18 -25.36 -23.28
N TRP A 491 7.70 -24.12 -23.40
CA TRP A 491 8.54 -22.97 -23.71
C TRP A 491 8.05 -21.71 -23.04
N TYR A 492 8.85 -20.67 -23.13
CA TYR A 492 8.47 -19.33 -22.69
C TYR A 492 8.31 -18.43 -23.92
N SER A 493 7.25 -17.64 -23.96
CA SER A 493 6.97 -16.69 -25.02
C SER A 493 6.78 -15.29 -24.43
N ASN A 494 7.28 -14.30 -25.16
CA ASN A 494 7.07 -12.90 -24.89
C ASN A 494 6.66 -12.21 -26.20
N GLY A 495 5.39 -12.30 -26.52
CA GLY A 495 4.85 -11.89 -27.84
C GLY A 495 5.45 -12.75 -28.96
N ASP A 496 6.26 -12.14 -29.84
CA ASP A 496 6.80 -12.81 -31.03
C ASP A 496 8.03 -13.67 -30.80
N LYS A 497 8.67 -13.58 -29.64
CA LYS A 497 9.90 -14.31 -29.31
C LYS A 497 9.63 -15.50 -28.42
N GLU A 498 10.31 -16.61 -28.70
CA GLU A 498 10.21 -17.88 -27.98
C GLU A 498 11.57 -18.30 -27.42
N TYR A 499 11.56 -18.83 -26.19
CA TYR A 499 12.81 -19.13 -25.47
C TYR A 499 12.69 -20.44 -24.67
N TYR A 500 13.84 -21.10 -24.48
CA TYR A 500 14.02 -22.21 -23.54
C TYR A 500 13.03 -23.35 -23.72
N HIS A 501 12.90 -23.84 -24.94
CA HIS A 501 12.09 -25.01 -25.23
C HIS A 501 12.60 -26.25 -24.47
N LYS A 502 11.68 -27.00 -23.88
CA LYS A 502 11.97 -28.24 -23.19
C LYS A 502 10.92 -29.29 -23.55
N ILE A 503 11.39 -30.44 -24.01
CA ILE A 503 10.51 -31.59 -24.34
C ILE A 503 10.43 -32.52 -23.16
N LYS A 504 9.22 -33.05 -22.92
CA LYS A 504 8.95 -34.18 -22.02
C LYS A 504 8.21 -35.24 -22.78
N ARG A 505 8.63 -36.49 -22.55
CA ARG A 505 7.92 -37.67 -23.05
C ARG A 505 6.71 -37.91 -22.15
N VAL A 506 5.54 -38.05 -22.75
CA VAL A 506 4.30 -38.40 -22.08
C VAL A 506 3.90 -39.78 -22.57
N LYS A 507 3.66 -40.75 -21.68
CA LYS A 507 3.13 -42.04 -22.07
C LYS A 507 1.77 -41.89 -22.73
N LYS A 508 1.50 -42.65 -23.80
CA LYS A 508 0.13 -42.82 -24.31
C LYS A 508 -0.66 -43.49 -23.19
N ASN A 509 -1.81 -42.94 -22.86
CA ASN A 509 -2.80 -43.73 -22.13
C ASN A 509 -3.17 -44.88 -23.07
N GLU A 510 -2.97 -46.12 -22.61
CA GLU A 510 -3.51 -47.27 -23.25
C GLU A 510 -5.01 -47.11 -23.23
N SER A 511 -5.61 -46.91 -24.42
CA SER A 511 -7.06 -46.87 -24.65
C SER A 511 -7.61 -48.27 -24.58
#